data_3d4e9601a94f277db6fa565f83821fe8
#
_entry.id   3d4e9601a94f277db6fa565f83821fe8
#
_cell.length_a   1.000
_cell.length_b   1.000
_cell.length_c   1.000
_cell.angle_alpha   90.00
_cell.angle_beta   90.00
_cell.angle_gamma   90.00
#
_symmetry.space_group_name_H-M   'P 1'
#
loop_
_entity.id
_entity.type
_entity.pdbx_description
1 polymer ?
#
loop_
_entity_poly.entity_id
_entity_poly.type
_entity_poly.pdbx_seq_one_letter_code
_entity_poly.pdbx_strand_id
1 'polypeptide(L)'
;LDDMIRKAQKASVPKDNIERARKRGSGEEAGGSDWEDITYEGYGPNGVAMLIQCLTDNRNRAATEVRTAMTKNGGNLGESGSVGYMFSRKGVNTVVKGDLTEDDVLMAVLEAGAEEVNDLGEHFEVVSEATDLHAVRDALKDAGIEVEETDQDFRASVEVDLDLEGAKKLEKLIDALEDADDVQNVYTNMTICLLYTSDAADDLLCV
;
A
#
# COMPACT_ATOMS: atom_id res chain seq x y z
N LEU A 1 4.38 -15.19 -3.47
CA LEU A 1 4.04 -15.73 -4.80
C LEU A 1 2.66 -16.36 -4.80
N ASP A 2 2.36 -17.25 -3.84
CA ASP A 2 1.06 -17.95 -3.79
C ASP A 2 -0.10 -16.97 -3.58
N ASP A 3 0.09 -15.94 -2.77
CA ASP A 3 -0.92 -14.91 -2.54
C ASP A 3 -1.18 -14.09 -3.81
N MET A 4 -0.13 -13.72 -4.56
CA MET A 4 -0.28 -13.04 -5.85
C MET A 4 -1.00 -13.92 -6.90
N ILE A 5 -0.74 -15.22 -6.91
CA ILE A 5 -1.48 -16.16 -7.76
C ILE A 5 -2.96 -16.18 -7.39
N ARG A 6 -3.28 -16.19 -6.10
CA ARG A 6 -4.67 -16.12 -5.61
C ARG A 6 -5.35 -14.80 -5.98
N LYS A 7 -4.67 -13.66 -5.82
CA LYS A 7 -5.19 -12.35 -6.26
C LYS A 7 -5.51 -12.37 -7.76
N ALA A 8 -4.58 -12.85 -8.59
CA ALA A 8 -4.79 -12.96 -10.03
C ALA A 8 -5.95 -13.90 -10.40
N GLN A 9 -6.14 -15.00 -9.66
CA GLN A 9 -7.26 -15.92 -9.85
C GLN A 9 -8.60 -15.27 -9.46
N LYS A 10 -8.66 -14.54 -8.34
CA LYS A 10 -9.84 -13.77 -7.92
C LYS A 10 -10.20 -12.70 -8.97
N ALA A 11 -9.19 -12.03 -9.55
CA ALA A 11 -9.34 -11.07 -10.64
C ALA A 11 -9.66 -11.71 -12.01
N SER A 12 -9.97 -13.03 -12.03
CA SER A 12 -10.32 -13.77 -13.25
C SER A 12 -9.25 -13.77 -14.35
N VAL A 13 -7.97 -13.62 -14.00
CA VAL A 13 -6.87 -13.72 -14.95
C VAL A 13 -6.77 -15.16 -15.45
N PRO A 14 -6.67 -15.41 -16.78
CA PRO A 14 -6.54 -16.75 -17.34
C PRO A 14 -5.32 -17.50 -16.78
N LYS A 15 -5.50 -18.79 -16.44
CA LYS A 15 -4.43 -19.63 -15.86
C LYS A 15 -3.15 -19.63 -16.69
N ASP A 16 -3.26 -19.63 -18.01
CA ASP A 16 -2.10 -19.62 -18.93
C ASP A 16 -1.29 -18.33 -18.80
N ASN A 17 -1.95 -17.18 -18.52
CA ASN A 17 -1.28 -15.91 -18.31
C ASN A 17 -0.56 -15.89 -16.95
N ILE A 18 -1.19 -16.42 -15.90
CA ILE A 18 -0.59 -16.58 -14.57
C ILE A 18 0.65 -17.46 -14.66
N GLU A 19 0.55 -18.62 -15.34
CA GLU A 19 1.65 -19.56 -15.49
C GLU A 19 2.81 -18.97 -16.31
N ARG A 20 2.49 -18.21 -17.36
CA ARG A 20 3.50 -17.50 -18.16
C ARG A 20 4.20 -16.41 -17.34
N ALA A 21 3.45 -15.64 -16.56
CA ALA A 21 4.03 -14.64 -15.66
C ALA A 21 4.94 -15.28 -14.60
N ARG A 22 4.49 -16.40 -14.00
CA ARG A 22 5.28 -17.18 -13.05
C ARG A 22 6.61 -17.64 -13.65
N LYS A 23 6.56 -18.24 -14.85
CA LYS A 23 7.77 -18.74 -15.55
C LYS A 23 8.74 -17.62 -15.91
N ARG A 24 8.23 -16.44 -16.30
CA ARG A 24 9.08 -15.28 -16.57
C ARG A 24 9.74 -14.78 -15.30
N GLY A 25 8.97 -14.66 -14.21
CA GLY A 25 9.48 -14.19 -12.92
C GLY A 25 10.45 -15.18 -12.25
N SER A 26 10.32 -16.49 -12.51
CA SER A 26 11.26 -17.51 -11.99
C SER A 26 12.55 -17.65 -12.83
N GLY A 27 12.65 -16.94 -13.97
CA GLY A 27 13.79 -17.07 -14.88
C GLY A 27 13.82 -18.40 -15.66
N GLU A 28 12.71 -19.17 -15.67
CA GLU A 28 12.61 -20.43 -16.42
C GLU A 28 12.56 -20.21 -17.95
N GLU A 29 12.16 -19.01 -18.37
CA GLU A 29 12.22 -18.61 -19.79
C GLU A 29 13.48 -17.80 -20.07
N ALA A 30 14.31 -18.26 -21.00
CA ALA A 30 15.49 -17.55 -21.48
C ALA A 30 15.07 -16.25 -22.17
N GLY A 31 15.50 -15.09 -21.63
CA GLY A 31 15.21 -13.76 -22.17
C GLY A 31 14.31 -12.90 -21.26
N GLY A 32 14.10 -13.28 -20.01
CA GLY A 32 13.46 -12.41 -19.02
C GLY A 32 14.34 -11.18 -18.76
N SER A 33 13.78 -9.98 -18.78
CA SER A 33 14.43 -8.78 -18.30
C SER A 33 14.79 -8.97 -16.84
N ASP A 34 15.97 -8.52 -16.41
CA ASP A 34 16.35 -8.46 -15.01
C ASP A 34 15.52 -7.37 -14.33
N TRP A 35 14.43 -7.78 -13.70
CA TRP A 35 13.58 -6.87 -12.96
C TRP A 35 14.19 -6.58 -11.59
N GLU A 36 14.21 -5.32 -11.23
CA GLU A 36 14.73 -4.84 -9.94
C GLU A 36 13.63 -4.11 -9.18
N ASP A 37 13.52 -4.42 -7.89
CA ASP A 37 12.73 -3.63 -6.94
C ASP A 37 13.57 -2.45 -6.47
N ILE A 38 13.06 -1.23 -6.66
CA ILE A 38 13.73 0.00 -6.26
C ILE A 38 12.74 0.85 -5.46
N THR A 39 13.17 1.33 -4.31
CA THR A 39 12.40 2.30 -3.53
C THR A 39 13.04 3.67 -3.66
N TYR A 40 12.30 4.64 -4.17
CA TYR A 40 12.67 6.05 -4.17
C TYR A 40 12.06 6.74 -2.97
N GLU A 41 12.80 7.70 -2.43
CA GLU A 41 12.43 8.50 -1.28
C GLU A 41 12.34 9.96 -1.67
N GLY A 42 11.38 10.68 -1.08
CA GLY A 42 11.22 12.08 -1.40
C GLY A 42 10.21 12.80 -0.51
N TYR A 43 10.01 14.04 -0.84
CA TYR A 43 9.05 14.92 -0.17
C TYR A 43 8.06 15.47 -1.20
N GLY A 44 6.79 15.30 -0.93
CA GLY A 44 5.70 15.92 -1.65
C GLY A 44 5.44 17.36 -1.20
N PRO A 45 4.38 17.99 -1.74
CA PRO A 45 3.91 19.29 -1.28
C PRO A 45 3.72 19.31 0.24
N ASN A 46 3.96 20.46 0.87
CA ASN A 46 3.86 20.69 2.31
C ASN A 46 4.82 19.83 3.18
N GLY A 47 5.84 19.22 2.57
CA GLY A 47 6.84 18.44 3.30
C GLY A 47 6.38 17.02 3.66
N VAL A 48 5.34 16.51 3.02
CA VAL A 48 4.88 15.12 3.19
C VAL A 48 5.98 14.16 2.73
N ALA A 49 6.37 13.24 3.61
CA ALA A 49 7.31 12.19 3.27
C ALA A 49 6.66 11.17 2.33
N MET A 50 7.40 10.71 1.33
CA MET A 50 6.90 9.78 0.32
C MET A 50 7.90 8.65 0.09
N LEU A 51 7.40 7.40 0.10
CA LEU A 51 8.11 6.23 -0.40
C LEU A 51 7.44 5.77 -1.70
N ILE A 52 8.24 5.59 -2.75
CA ILE A 52 7.75 5.22 -4.08
C ILE A 52 8.43 3.91 -4.46
N GLN A 53 7.66 2.84 -4.47
CA GLN A 53 8.14 1.51 -4.87
C GLN A 53 7.99 1.34 -6.37
N CYS A 54 9.09 0.98 -7.01
CA CYS A 54 9.14 0.71 -8.44
C CYS A 54 9.64 -0.71 -8.70
N LEU A 55 9.01 -1.38 -9.66
CA LEU A 55 9.50 -2.61 -10.25
C LEU A 55 9.88 -2.32 -11.70
N THR A 56 11.15 -2.37 -12.03
CA THR A 56 11.65 -1.91 -13.34
C THR A 56 12.73 -2.83 -13.89
N ASP A 57 12.79 -2.94 -15.19
CA ASP A 57 13.90 -3.50 -15.94
C ASP A 57 14.92 -2.43 -16.38
N ASN A 58 14.65 -1.14 -16.05
CA ASN A 58 15.50 -0.01 -16.41
C ASN A 58 15.50 1.10 -15.35
N ARG A 59 16.48 1.04 -14.44
CA ARG A 59 16.63 2.01 -13.33
C ARG A 59 16.66 3.47 -13.77
N ASN A 60 17.28 3.74 -14.93
CA ASN A 60 17.42 5.12 -15.41
C ASN A 60 16.08 5.67 -15.91
N ARG A 61 15.25 4.84 -16.54
CA ARG A 61 13.90 5.19 -16.97
C ARG A 61 13.05 5.50 -15.74
N ALA A 62 12.93 4.55 -14.81
CA ALA A 62 12.17 4.71 -13.58
C ALA A 62 12.58 5.97 -12.80
N ALA A 63 13.90 6.17 -12.58
CA ALA A 63 14.41 7.35 -11.89
C ALA A 63 14.03 8.66 -12.59
N THR A 64 14.01 8.67 -13.93
CA THR A 64 13.68 9.86 -14.71
C THR A 64 12.20 10.17 -14.66
N GLU A 65 11.34 9.15 -14.76
CA GLU A 65 9.89 9.26 -14.67
C GLU A 65 9.45 9.74 -13.30
N VAL A 66 9.90 9.07 -12.23
CA VAL A 66 9.61 9.46 -10.84
C VAL A 66 10.08 10.89 -10.56
N ARG A 67 11.33 11.24 -10.93
CA ARG A 67 11.83 12.61 -10.74
C ARG A 67 11.00 13.64 -11.48
N THR A 68 10.57 13.31 -12.68
CA THR A 68 9.76 14.20 -13.52
C THR A 68 8.36 14.41 -12.93
N ALA A 69 7.70 13.34 -12.47
CA ALA A 69 6.41 13.40 -11.80
C ALA A 69 6.49 14.24 -10.52
N MET A 70 7.48 13.96 -9.66
CA MET A 70 7.73 14.71 -8.43
C MET A 70 7.92 16.21 -8.71
N THR A 71 8.87 16.56 -9.59
CA THR A 71 9.24 17.96 -9.85
C THR A 71 8.08 18.75 -10.47
N LYS A 72 7.31 18.16 -11.40
CA LYS A 72 6.17 18.82 -12.04
C LYS A 72 5.01 19.10 -11.09
N ASN A 73 4.86 18.29 -10.05
CA ASN A 73 3.74 18.38 -9.12
C ASN A 73 4.15 18.92 -7.72
N GLY A 74 5.29 19.62 -7.65
CA GLY A 74 5.70 20.34 -6.43
C GLY A 74 6.38 19.48 -5.37
N GLY A 75 6.76 18.24 -5.71
CA GLY A 75 7.59 17.37 -4.90
C GLY A 75 9.07 17.41 -5.28
N ASN A 76 9.89 16.73 -4.50
CA ASN A 76 11.32 16.61 -4.72
C ASN A 76 11.82 15.24 -4.26
N LEU A 77 12.62 14.57 -5.09
CA LEU A 77 13.33 13.36 -4.69
C LEU A 77 14.43 13.70 -3.67
N GLY A 78 14.45 12.92 -2.61
CA GLY A 78 15.51 12.94 -1.59
C GLY A 78 16.64 11.95 -1.91
N GLU A 79 17.59 11.88 -0.99
CA GLU A 79 18.59 10.82 -0.98
C GLU A 79 18.02 9.57 -0.29
N SER A 80 18.59 8.40 -0.58
CA SER A 80 18.21 7.15 0.10
C SER A 80 18.44 7.29 1.61
N GLY A 81 17.44 6.90 2.42
CA GLY A 81 17.43 7.06 3.87
C GLY A 81 16.91 8.42 4.36
N SER A 82 16.43 9.30 3.46
CA SER A 82 15.93 10.63 3.86
C SER A 82 14.57 10.59 4.55
N VAL A 83 13.71 9.64 4.18
CA VAL A 83 12.37 9.48 4.75
C VAL A 83 12.05 8.04 5.18
N GLY A 84 12.81 7.05 4.72
CA GLY A 84 12.55 5.63 4.96
C GLY A 84 12.43 5.27 6.44
N TYR A 85 13.14 5.97 7.33
CA TYR A 85 13.08 5.79 8.77
C TYR A 85 11.73 6.18 9.40
N MET A 86 10.92 6.97 8.69
CA MET A 86 9.58 7.38 9.13
C MET A 86 8.53 6.31 8.86
N PHE A 87 8.86 5.28 8.09
CA PHE A 87 7.95 4.23 7.68
C PHE A 87 8.38 2.89 8.26
N SER A 88 7.43 2.14 8.76
CA SER A 88 7.61 0.75 9.17
C SER A 88 6.79 -0.17 8.27
N ARG A 89 7.38 -1.31 7.92
CA ARG A 89 6.68 -2.33 7.13
C ARG A 89 5.78 -3.13 8.05
N LYS A 90 4.48 -3.11 7.80
CA LYS A 90 3.45 -3.81 8.56
C LYS A 90 2.78 -4.89 7.73
N GLY A 91 2.24 -5.88 8.40
CA GLY A 91 1.34 -6.86 7.81
C GLY A 91 -0.10 -6.38 7.94
N VAL A 92 -0.86 -6.46 6.86
CA VAL A 92 -2.25 -6.01 6.80
C VAL A 92 -3.12 -7.15 6.29
N ASN A 93 -4.13 -7.52 7.07
CA ASN A 93 -5.17 -8.46 6.67
C ASN A 93 -6.50 -7.72 6.61
N THR A 94 -7.14 -7.70 5.46
CA THR A 94 -8.49 -7.15 5.28
C THR A 94 -9.51 -8.27 5.42
N VAL A 95 -10.49 -8.09 6.28
CA VAL A 95 -11.54 -9.07 6.54
C VAL A 95 -12.91 -8.47 6.27
N VAL A 96 -13.82 -9.30 5.76
CA VAL A 96 -15.21 -8.89 5.54
C VAL A 96 -15.90 -8.71 6.88
N LYS A 97 -16.48 -7.53 7.12
CA LYS A 97 -17.10 -7.18 8.39
C LYS A 97 -18.35 -8.01 8.67
N GLY A 98 -19.29 -8.07 7.73
CA GLY A 98 -20.56 -8.77 7.93
C GLY A 98 -21.26 -8.36 9.24
N ASP A 99 -21.55 -9.35 10.09
CA ASP A 99 -22.14 -9.14 11.42
C ASP A 99 -21.09 -9.08 12.56
N LEU A 100 -19.80 -9.08 12.23
CA LEU A 100 -18.70 -9.05 13.20
C LEU A 100 -18.57 -7.66 13.84
N THR A 101 -18.17 -7.67 15.11
CA THR A 101 -17.72 -6.46 15.81
C THR A 101 -16.21 -6.37 15.82
N GLU A 102 -15.67 -5.19 16.08
CA GLU A 102 -14.22 -4.99 16.27
C GLU A 102 -13.67 -5.89 17.38
N ASP A 103 -14.42 -6.04 18.48
CA ASP A 103 -14.05 -6.91 19.61
C ASP A 103 -13.97 -8.39 19.21
N ASP A 104 -14.85 -8.87 18.34
CA ASP A 104 -14.83 -10.25 17.84
C ASP A 104 -13.56 -10.52 17.05
N VAL A 105 -13.18 -9.58 16.18
CA VAL A 105 -11.96 -9.67 15.38
C VAL A 105 -10.73 -9.57 16.27
N LEU A 106 -10.69 -8.59 17.17
CA LEU A 106 -9.56 -8.37 18.09
C LEU A 106 -9.32 -9.60 18.97
N MET A 107 -10.37 -10.21 19.53
CA MET A 107 -10.25 -11.42 20.35
C MET A 107 -9.67 -12.60 19.57
N ALA A 108 -9.99 -12.71 18.29
CA ALA A 108 -9.49 -13.78 17.43
C ALA A 108 -7.97 -13.67 17.14
N VAL A 109 -7.43 -12.44 17.10
CA VAL A 109 -6.08 -12.18 16.60
C VAL A 109 -5.09 -11.66 17.65
N LEU A 110 -5.55 -11.37 18.87
CA LEU A 110 -4.71 -10.78 19.92
C LEU A 110 -3.48 -11.64 20.25
N GLU A 111 -3.68 -12.96 20.38
CA GLU A 111 -2.59 -13.91 20.67
C GLU A 111 -1.68 -14.18 19.46
N ALA A 112 -2.16 -13.83 18.24
CA ALA A 112 -1.41 -14.03 17.00
C ALA A 112 -0.50 -12.85 16.65
N GLY A 113 -0.52 -11.76 17.44
CA GLY A 113 0.34 -10.61 17.27
C GLY A 113 -0.27 -9.45 16.49
N ALA A 114 -1.60 -9.34 16.44
CA ALA A 114 -2.26 -8.15 15.91
C ALA A 114 -2.00 -6.95 16.84
N GLU A 115 -1.70 -5.80 16.25
CA GLU A 115 -1.45 -4.55 16.96
C GLU A 115 -2.69 -3.65 16.97
N GLU A 116 -3.39 -3.60 15.83
CA GLU A 116 -4.54 -2.72 15.63
C GLU A 116 -5.62 -3.43 14.81
N VAL A 117 -6.87 -3.08 15.07
CA VAL A 117 -8.03 -3.44 14.26
C VAL A 117 -8.75 -2.14 13.92
N ASN A 118 -8.85 -1.81 12.65
CA ASN A 118 -9.47 -0.57 12.16
C ASN A 118 -10.78 -0.90 11.44
N ASP A 119 -11.85 -0.17 11.78
CA ASP A 119 -13.16 -0.29 11.10
C ASP A 119 -13.19 0.60 9.85
N LEU A 120 -13.21 -0.02 8.68
CA LEU A 120 -13.28 0.66 7.38
C LEU A 120 -14.72 0.68 6.81
N GLY A 121 -15.75 0.45 7.63
CA GLY A 121 -17.15 0.42 7.23
C GLY A 121 -17.62 -0.98 6.81
N GLU A 122 -17.33 -1.43 5.62
CA GLU A 122 -17.70 -2.77 5.13
C GLU A 122 -16.68 -3.86 5.47
N HIS A 123 -15.47 -3.45 5.88
CA HIS A 123 -14.35 -4.33 6.21
C HIS A 123 -13.70 -3.92 7.53
N PHE A 124 -12.97 -4.85 8.14
CA PHE A 124 -11.97 -4.53 9.15
C PHE A 124 -10.57 -4.71 8.56
N GLU A 125 -9.68 -3.79 8.92
CA GLU A 125 -8.26 -3.89 8.64
C GLU A 125 -7.55 -4.32 9.92
N VAL A 126 -6.82 -5.44 9.85
CA VAL A 126 -6.04 -5.98 10.97
C VAL A 126 -4.57 -5.77 10.69
N VAL A 127 -3.94 -4.93 11.48
CA VAL A 127 -2.52 -4.56 11.34
C VAL A 127 -1.66 -5.35 12.32
N SER A 128 -0.51 -5.81 11.86
CA SER A 128 0.46 -6.57 12.66
C SER A 128 1.90 -6.24 12.24
N GLU A 129 2.88 -6.73 12.96
CA GLU A 129 4.24 -6.77 12.42
C GLU A 129 4.27 -7.61 11.12
N ALA A 130 5.13 -7.23 10.18
CA ALA A 130 5.23 -7.92 8.89
C ALA A 130 5.59 -9.40 9.02
N THR A 131 6.27 -9.79 10.12
CA THR A 131 6.61 -11.18 10.46
C THR A 131 5.40 -11.98 10.88
N ASP A 132 4.41 -11.35 11.50
CA ASP A 132 3.24 -11.99 12.10
C ASP A 132 2.03 -12.03 11.16
N LEU A 133 2.16 -11.41 9.98
CA LEU A 133 1.12 -11.33 8.95
C LEU A 133 0.39 -12.66 8.70
N HIS A 134 1.16 -13.74 8.51
CA HIS A 134 0.59 -15.05 8.22
C HIS A 134 -0.01 -15.74 9.44
N ALA A 135 0.56 -15.52 10.64
CA ALA A 135 0.02 -16.03 11.89
C ALA A 135 -1.35 -15.40 12.18
N VAL A 136 -1.44 -14.08 12.02
CA VAL A 136 -2.70 -13.33 12.17
C VAL A 136 -3.75 -13.78 11.15
N ARG A 137 -3.37 -13.93 9.87
CA ARG A 137 -4.28 -14.46 8.84
C ARG A 137 -4.82 -15.85 9.19
N ASP A 138 -3.95 -16.74 9.67
CA ASP A 138 -4.34 -18.12 9.97
C ASP A 138 -5.23 -18.16 11.21
N ALA A 139 -4.98 -17.32 12.22
CA ALA A 139 -5.86 -17.15 13.38
C ALA A 139 -7.25 -16.64 12.99
N LEU A 140 -7.35 -15.67 12.08
CA LEU A 140 -8.62 -15.20 11.53
C LEU A 140 -9.41 -16.33 10.87
N LYS A 141 -8.75 -17.14 10.05
CA LYS A 141 -9.38 -18.30 9.38
C LYS A 141 -9.83 -19.37 10.36
N ASP A 142 -9.04 -19.65 11.38
CA ASP A 142 -9.37 -20.63 12.43
C ASP A 142 -10.58 -20.17 13.26
N ALA A 143 -10.75 -18.86 13.43
CA ALA A 143 -11.95 -18.26 14.04
C ALA A 143 -13.17 -18.22 13.07
N GLY A 144 -13.02 -18.67 11.82
CA GLY A 144 -14.09 -18.66 10.83
C GLY A 144 -14.33 -17.30 10.19
N ILE A 145 -13.40 -16.35 10.34
CA ILE A 145 -13.48 -15.01 9.76
C ILE A 145 -12.94 -15.04 8.34
N GLU A 146 -13.69 -14.50 7.39
CA GLU A 146 -13.31 -14.45 5.98
C GLU A 146 -12.25 -13.37 5.75
N VAL A 147 -11.04 -13.80 5.38
CA VAL A 147 -9.94 -12.90 4.98
C VAL A 147 -10.04 -12.66 3.48
N GLU A 148 -10.31 -11.42 3.11
CA GLU A 148 -10.41 -10.99 1.72
C GLU A 148 -9.03 -10.77 1.11
N GLU A 149 -8.17 -10.04 1.80
CA GLU A 149 -6.84 -9.68 1.34
C GLU A 149 -5.80 -9.83 2.44
N THR A 150 -4.58 -10.18 2.04
CA THR A 150 -3.41 -10.28 2.91
C THR A 150 -2.25 -9.62 2.18
N ASP A 151 -1.72 -8.53 2.72
CA ASP A 151 -0.64 -7.76 2.10
C ASP A 151 0.36 -7.22 3.12
N GLN A 152 1.45 -6.66 2.62
CA GLN A 152 2.41 -5.92 3.43
C GLN A 152 2.42 -4.48 2.96
N ASP A 153 2.25 -3.58 3.90
CA ASP A 153 2.14 -2.15 3.63
C ASP A 153 3.18 -1.36 4.45
N PHE A 154 3.50 -0.15 4.00
CA PHE A 154 4.33 0.77 4.77
C PHE A 154 3.44 1.76 5.53
N ARG A 155 3.56 1.75 6.85
CA ARG A 155 2.85 2.67 7.74
C ARG A 155 3.78 3.73 8.28
N ALA A 156 3.36 4.98 8.23
CA ALA A 156 4.14 6.08 8.77
C ALA A 156 4.06 6.11 10.30
N SER A 157 5.20 6.32 10.95
CA SER A 157 5.29 6.53 12.40
C SER A 157 5.10 7.99 12.81
N VAL A 158 5.22 8.91 11.86
CA VAL A 158 5.01 10.36 12.05
C VAL A 158 4.12 10.85 10.92
N GLU A 159 2.97 11.37 11.27
CA GLU A 159 1.98 11.87 10.32
C GLU A 159 2.09 13.38 10.15
N VAL A 160 1.73 13.85 8.97
CA VAL A 160 1.63 15.26 8.60
C VAL A 160 0.20 15.59 8.27
N ASP A 161 -0.41 16.47 9.09
CA ASP A 161 -1.75 16.97 8.83
C ASP A 161 -1.77 17.92 7.63
N LEU A 162 -2.64 17.65 6.67
CA LEU A 162 -2.86 18.51 5.53
C LEU A 162 -4.24 19.15 5.59
N ASP A 163 -4.31 20.39 5.12
CA ASP A 163 -5.57 21.02 4.74
C ASP A 163 -6.07 20.46 3.40
N LEU A 164 -7.31 20.75 3.05
CA LEU A 164 -7.93 20.26 1.82
C LEU A 164 -7.15 20.68 0.56
N GLU A 165 -6.53 21.87 0.56
CA GLU A 165 -5.75 22.33 -0.59
C GLU A 165 -4.42 21.56 -0.72
N GLY A 166 -3.76 21.29 0.39
CA GLY A 166 -2.56 20.48 0.47
C GLY A 166 -2.83 19.04 0.04
N ALA A 167 -3.92 18.45 0.54
CA ALA A 167 -4.35 17.10 0.17
C ALA A 167 -4.58 16.98 -1.35
N LYS A 168 -5.33 17.89 -1.96
CA LYS A 168 -5.54 17.89 -3.42
C LYS A 168 -4.26 18.05 -4.26
N LYS A 169 -3.29 18.81 -3.74
CA LYS A 169 -1.98 18.93 -4.43
C LYS A 169 -1.18 17.64 -4.33
N LEU A 170 -1.25 16.98 -3.18
CA LEU A 170 -0.57 15.71 -2.97
C LEU A 170 -1.21 14.58 -3.78
N GLU A 171 -2.54 14.50 -3.79
CA GLU A 171 -3.32 13.55 -4.60
C GLU A 171 -2.92 13.63 -6.08
N LYS A 172 -2.87 14.85 -6.64
CA LYS A 172 -2.40 15.05 -8.01
C LYS A 172 -0.97 14.55 -8.25
N LEU A 173 -0.10 14.63 -7.24
CA LEU A 173 1.25 14.08 -7.33
C LEU A 173 1.22 12.55 -7.30
N ILE A 174 0.40 11.97 -6.42
CA ILE A 174 0.22 10.52 -6.30
C ILE A 174 -0.29 9.96 -7.63
N ASP A 175 -1.36 10.52 -8.19
CA ASP A 175 -1.90 10.14 -9.50
C ASP A 175 -0.82 10.16 -10.59
N ALA A 176 -0.01 11.22 -10.63
CA ALA A 176 1.06 11.35 -11.62
C ALA A 176 2.22 10.37 -11.42
N LEU A 177 2.41 9.84 -10.22
CA LEU A 177 3.37 8.78 -9.92
C LEU A 177 2.81 7.41 -10.28
N GLU A 178 1.54 7.15 -9.96
CA GLU A 178 0.85 5.90 -10.25
C GLU A 178 0.60 5.69 -11.74
N ASP A 179 0.50 6.78 -12.52
CA ASP A 179 0.45 6.74 -13.98
C ASP A 179 1.77 6.25 -14.64
N ALA A 180 2.87 6.20 -13.89
CA ALA A 180 4.14 5.72 -14.41
C ALA A 180 4.22 4.19 -14.39
N ASP A 181 4.54 3.59 -15.54
CA ASP A 181 4.50 2.13 -15.76
C ASP A 181 5.33 1.31 -14.76
N ASP A 182 6.43 1.87 -14.27
CA ASP A 182 7.36 1.19 -13.36
C ASP A 182 6.96 1.37 -11.87
N VAL A 183 6.05 2.27 -11.53
CA VAL A 183 5.60 2.51 -10.14
C VAL A 183 4.57 1.46 -9.75
N GLN A 184 4.78 0.83 -8.60
CA GLN A 184 3.87 -0.18 -8.06
C GLN A 184 3.02 0.35 -6.92
N ASN A 185 3.65 1.10 -6.00
CA ASN A 185 2.98 1.65 -4.82
C ASN A 185 3.60 3.00 -4.44
N VAL A 186 2.77 3.88 -3.93
CA VAL A 186 3.17 5.18 -3.36
C VAL A 186 2.65 5.26 -1.93
N TYR A 187 3.55 5.40 -0.97
CA TYR A 187 3.23 5.55 0.44
C TYR A 187 3.54 6.96 0.89
N THR A 188 2.68 7.52 1.71
CA THR A 188 2.82 8.85 2.25
C THR A 188 2.59 8.87 3.75
N ASN A 189 3.10 9.88 4.43
CA ASN A 189 2.81 10.11 5.85
C ASN A 189 1.75 11.21 6.04
N MET A 190 0.90 11.40 5.04
CA MET A 190 -0.20 12.35 5.11
C MET A 190 -1.33 11.82 6.01
N THR A 191 -1.92 12.71 6.81
CA THR A 191 -3.27 12.52 7.36
C THR A 191 -4.13 13.75 7.03
N ILE A 192 -5.44 13.56 6.90
CA ILE A 192 -6.37 14.64 6.62
C ILE A 192 -7.01 15.07 7.93
N CYS A 193 -6.83 16.33 8.31
CA CYS A 193 -7.49 16.88 9.48
C CYS A 193 -9.00 17.04 9.23
N LEU A 194 -9.81 16.17 9.82
CA LEU A 194 -11.28 16.17 9.69
C LEU A 194 -11.96 17.41 10.33
N LEU A 195 -11.21 18.28 11.00
CA LEU A 195 -11.75 19.49 11.62
C LEU A 195 -12.24 20.53 10.60
N TYR A 196 -11.90 20.39 9.32
CA TYR A 196 -12.34 21.31 8.26
C TYR A 196 -13.53 20.80 7.44
N THR A 197 -14.10 19.64 7.77
CA THR A 197 -15.23 19.06 7.01
C THR A 197 -16.61 19.47 7.55
N SER A 198 -16.71 20.39 8.51
CA SER A 198 -18.01 20.76 9.12
C SER A 198 -18.87 21.70 8.26
N ASP A 199 -18.43 22.13 7.07
CA ASP A 199 -19.17 23.08 6.22
C ASP A 199 -19.40 22.65 4.76
N ALA A 200 -19.11 21.40 4.42
CA ALA A 200 -19.46 20.82 3.12
C ALA A 200 -20.08 19.44 3.32
N ALA A 201 -21.33 19.43 3.84
CA ALA A 201 -22.20 18.29 3.69
C ALA A 201 -22.62 18.22 2.22
N ASP A 202 -21.92 17.44 1.44
CA ASP A 202 -22.32 16.61 0.30
C ASP A 202 -21.08 16.31 -0.57
N ASP A 203 -20.87 15.04 -0.83
CA ASP A 203 -19.85 14.48 -1.70
C ASP A 203 -18.39 14.56 -1.18
N LEU A 204 -18.01 13.58 -0.38
CA LEU A 204 -16.73 12.87 -0.55
C LEU A 204 -16.71 11.68 0.41
N LEU A 205 -17.06 10.54 -0.09
CA LEU A 205 -16.80 9.23 0.52
C LEU A 205 -15.28 9.04 0.61
N CYS A 206 -14.85 8.71 1.81
CA CYS A 206 -13.48 8.28 2.08
C CYS A 206 -13.15 7.03 1.26
N VAL A 207 -12.04 7.07 0.59
CA VAL A 207 -11.31 5.89 0.13
C VAL A 207 -10.07 5.78 0.99
#